data_f4149bc6c5daf2faf66b0e267dd51d52
#
_entry.id   f4149bc6c5daf2faf66b0e267dd51d52
#
_cell.length_a   1.000
_cell.length_b   1.000
_cell.length_c   1.000
_cell.angle_alpha   90.00
_cell.angle_beta   90.00
_cell.angle_gamma   90.00
#
_symmetry.space_group_name_H-M   'P 1'
#
loop_
_entity.id
_entity.type
_entity.pdbx_description
1 polymer ?
#
loop_
_entity_poly.entity_id
_entity_poly.type
_entity_poly.pdbx_seq_one_letter_code
_entity_poly.pdbx_strand_id
1 'polypeptide(L)'
;ARVIKSPEELKCMKAAIEVAEIGVSKMRKELKAGITEDELWSILHKTNIENGGEWIECRILSSGERTNPWMQESSNKIIQQGEIVSFDTDMVGPYGYCADISRTFVCGNIFTDIQKDLYSMAVNQINYNSSLIKDGTTFEEFIEKSWKLPEEYYGNRYSVMVHGIGLCDEWPSIRYPTDGGDKGGIFQKNMTITVESYIGKVGGKEGVKLEQQYLVGQNGLELMSH
;
A
#
# COMPACT_ATOMS: atom_id res chain seq x y z
N ALA A 1 21.33 10.58 -1.72
CA ALA A 1 21.56 10.88 -0.31
C ALA A 1 20.40 10.44 0.56
N ARG A 2 19.12 10.64 0.14
CA ARG A 2 17.92 10.33 0.97
C ARG A 2 17.59 8.84 1.12
N VAL A 3 18.11 8.02 0.25
CA VAL A 3 17.73 6.59 0.14
C VAL A 3 18.07 5.80 1.41
N ILE A 4 19.22 6.09 2.02
CA ILE A 4 19.66 5.48 3.28
C ILE A 4 19.25 6.39 4.42
N LYS A 5 18.43 5.88 5.31
CA LYS A 5 17.85 6.66 6.41
C LYS A 5 18.75 6.64 7.66
N SER A 6 18.91 7.79 8.28
CA SER A 6 19.51 7.91 9.60
C SER A 6 18.57 7.39 10.70
N PRO A 7 19.08 7.12 11.91
CA PRO A 7 18.24 6.75 13.04
C PRO A 7 17.17 7.79 13.40
N GLU A 8 17.47 9.08 13.19
CA GLU A 8 16.55 10.19 13.43
C GLU A 8 15.43 10.22 12.39
N GLU A 9 15.75 10.03 11.10
CA GLU A 9 14.76 9.91 10.02
C GLU A 9 13.82 8.73 10.26
N LEU A 10 14.34 7.58 10.70
CA LEU A 10 13.53 6.40 11.02
C LEU A 10 12.55 6.66 12.18
N LYS A 11 12.91 7.52 13.15
CA LYS A 11 11.98 7.93 14.21
C LYS A 11 10.84 8.80 13.66
N CYS A 12 11.16 9.72 12.77
CA CYS A 12 10.16 10.56 12.10
C CYS A 12 9.20 9.72 11.26
N MET A 13 9.73 8.77 10.48
CA MET A 13 8.92 7.85 9.69
C MET A 13 8.01 6.98 10.55
N LYS A 14 8.50 6.45 11.68
CA LYS A 14 7.67 5.69 12.62
C LYS A 14 6.53 6.53 13.19
N ALA A 15 6.77 7.80 13.51
CA ALA A 15 5.71 8.70 13.96
C ALA A 15 4.66 8.94 12.86
N ALA A 16 5.07 9.09 11.61
CA ALA A 16 4.13 9.23 10.48
C ALA A 16 3.30 7.95 10.30
N ILE A 17 3.93 6.78 10.32
CA ILE A 17 3.24 5.48 10.22
C ILE A 17 2.23 5.30 11.37
N GLU A 18 2.61 5.62 12.61
CA GLU A 18 1.70 5.54 13.76
C GLU A 18 0.44 6.39 13.56
N VAL A 19 0.58 7.60 13.01
CA VAL A 19 -0.57 8.46 12.72
C VAL A 19 -1.43 7.87 11.59
N ALA A 20 -0.81 7.31 10.54
CA ALA A 20 -1.55 6.62 9.47
C ALA A 20 -2.35 5.43 10.02
N GLU A 21 -1.75 4.60 10.87
CA GLU A 21 -2.41 3.46 11.50
C GLU A 21 -3.58 3.87 12.41
N ILE A 22 -3.43 4.96 13.17
CA ILE A 22 -4.53 5.55 13.94
C ILE A 22 -5.68 5.96 13.00
N GLY A 23 -5.37 6.61 11.88
CA GLY A 23 -6.35 7.01 10.87
C GLY A 23 -7.06 5.81 10.26
N VAL A 24 -6.30 4.82 9.83
CA VAL A 24 -6.81 3.55 9.27
C VAL A 24 -7.70 2.81 10.27
N SER A 25 -7.29 2.75 11.54
CA SER A 25 -8.10 2.14 12.61
C SER A 25 -9.44 2.88 12.80
N LYS A 26 -9.44 4.22 12.73
CA LYS A 26 -10.68 5.02 12.80
C LYS A 26 -11.55 4.77 11.57
N MET A 27 -10.96 4.77 10.36
CA MET A 27 -11.70 4.46 9.13
C MET A 27 -12.38 3.09 9.21
N ARG A 28 -11.68 2.06 9.69
CA ARG A 28 -12.25 0.73 9.87
C ARG A 28 -13.44 0.72 10.85
N LYS A 29 -13.36 1.49 11.93
CA LYS A 29 -14.44 1.58 12.93
C LYS A 29 -15.68 2.30 12.42
N GLU A 30 -15.49 3.32 11.59
CA GLU A 30 -16.58 4.13 11.02
C GLU A 30 -17.13 3.55 9.72
N LEU A 31 -16.47 2.58 9.11
CA LEU A 31 -16.92 1.93 7.88
C LEU A 31 -18.25 1.20 8.10
N LYS A 32 -19.28 1.70 7.45
CA LYS A 32 -20.65 1.14 7.47
C LYS A 32 -21.37 1.44 6.16
N ALA A 33 -22.35 0.67 5.82
CA ALA A 33 -23.22 0.98 4.70
C ALA A 33 -23.94 2.32 4.90
N GLY A 34 -24.03 3.11 3.84
CA GLY A 34 -24.69 4.41 3.83
C GLY A 34 -23.78 5.63 3.94
N ILE A 35 -22.50 5.48 4.31
CA ILE A 35 -21.54 6.58 4.21
C ILE A 35 -20.95 6.65 2.81
N THR A 36 -20.47 7.81 2.41
CA THR A 36 -19.79 8.00 1.14
C THR A 36 -18.29 7.64 1.24
N GLU A 37 -17.67 7.40 0.09
CA GLU A 37 -16.21 7.22 0.02
C GLU A 37 -15.47 8.46 0.53
N ASP A 38 -15.95 9.68 0.18
CA ASP A 38 -15.37 10.94 0.64
C ASP A 38 -15.50 11.12 2.16
N GLU A 39 -16.65 10.75 2.77
CA GLU A 39 -16.81 10.78 4.22
C GLU A 39 -15.81 9.84 4.91
N LEU A 40 -15.64 8.63 4.40
CA LEU A 40 -14.69 7.68 4.95
C LEU A 40 -13.24 8.17 4.80
N TRP A 41 -12.88 8.70 3.62
CA TRP A 41 -11.55 9.24 3.35
C TRP A 41 -11.22 10.45 4.22
N SER A 42 -12.20 11.31 4.50
CA SER A 42 -12.01 12.51 5.33
C SER A 42 -11.50 12.19 6.74
N ILE A 43 -11.75 10.97 7.24
CA ILE A 43 -11.29 10.53 8.57
C ILE A 43 -9.76 10.46 8.62
N LEU A 44 -9.11 9.99 7.55
CA LEU A 44 -7.65 9.94 7.46
C LEU A 44 -7.06 11.35 7.48
N HIS A 45 -7.57 12.27 6.64
CA HIS A 45 -7.16 13.68 6.60
C HIS A 45 -7.28 14.35 7.96
N LYS A 46 -8.46 14.23 8.58
CA LYS A 46 -8.71 14.79 9.92
C LYS A 46 -7.71 14.23 10.93
N THR A 47 -7.49 12.93 10.93
CA THR A 47 -6.57 12.29 11.88
C THR A 47 -5.14 12.75 11.65
N ASN A 48 -4.70 12.88 10.40
CA ASN A 48 -3.36 13.38 10.06
C ASN A 48 -3.15 14.79 10.64
N ILE A 49 -4.04 15.71 10.35
CA ILE A 49 -3.96 17.10 10.83
C ILE A 49 -4.04 17.18 12.37
N GLU A 50 -4.93 16.43 13.01
CA GLU A 50 -5.07 16.40 14.48
C GLU A 50 -3.79 15.94 15.19
N ASN A 51 -2.95 15.14 14.52
CA ASN A 51 -1.71 14.58 15.06
C ASN A 51 -0.43 15.26 14.51
N GLY A 52 -0.57 16.45 13.94
CA GLY A 52 0.58 17.26 13.49
C GLY A 52 1.16 16.85 12.14
N GLY A 53 0.43 16.07 11.36
CA GLY A 53 0.77 15.80 9.97
C GLY A 53 0.43 16.95 9.03
N GLU A 54 0.84 16.85 7.80
CA GLU A 54 0.75 17.94 6.83
C GLU A 54 -0.41 17.75 5.86
N TRP A 55 -0.28 16.84 4.87
CA TRP A 55 -1.27 16.63 3.81
C TRP A 55 -1.24 15.19 3.30
N ILE A 56 -2.08 14.86 2.34
CA ILE A 56 -2.14 13.55 1.68
C ILE A 56 -2.08 13.80 0.19
N GLU A 57 -1.18 13.08 -0.52
CA GLU A 57 -0.86 13.38 -1.92
C GLU A 57 -2.04 13.14 -2.86
N CYS A 58 -2.83 12.12 -2.61
CA CYS A 58 -4.02 11.79 -3.40
C CYS A 58 -5.15 11.28 -2.52
N ARG A 59 -6.32 11.05 -3.12
CA ARG A 59 -7.51 10.55 -2.41
C ARG A 59 -7.83 9.13 -2.82
N ILE A 60 -6.81 8.26 -2.90
CA ILE A 60 -6.99 6.90 -3.41
C ILE A 60 -7.80 6.06 -2.43
N LEU A 61 -9.09 6.04 -2.64
CA LEU A 61 -10.06 5.17 -1.98
C LEU A 61 -11.20 4.88 -2.94
N SER A 62 -11.57 3.62 -3.02
CA SER A 62 -12.75 3.22 -3.80
C SER A 62 -13.45 2.02 -3.17
N SER A 63 -14.71 1.82 -3.54
CA SER A 63 -15.54 0.75 -3.01
C SER A 63 -16.28 -0.04 -4.08
N GLY A 64 -16.55 -1.32 -3.80
CA GLY A 64 -17.26 -2.23 -4.70
C GLY A 64 -16.58 -2.32 -6.07
N GLU A 65 -17.34 -2.22 -7.14
CA GLU A 65 -16.84 -2.36 -8.52
C GLU A 65 -15.80 -1.29 -8.91
N ARG A 66 -15.74 -0.17 -8.18
CA ARG A 66 -14.71 0.86 -8.41
C ARG A 66 -13.32 0.46 -7.90
N THR A 67 -13.19 -0.62 -7.14
CA THR A 67 -11.90 -1.15 -6.72
C THR A 67 -11.17 -1.91 -7.83
N ASN A 68 -11.83 -2.16 -8.96
CA ASN A 68 -11.25 -2.87 -10.10
C ASN A 68 -11.64 -2.20 -11.44
N PRO A 69 -10.71 -1.63 -12.20
CA PRO A 69 -9.26 -1.55 -11.93
C PRO A 69 -8.91 -0.56 -10.81
N TRP A 70 -7.69 -0.69 -10.27
CA TRP A 70 -7.11 0.17 -9.23
C TRP A 70 -6.92 1.63 -9.70
N MET A 71 -6.55 2.51 -8.76
CA MET A 71 -6.27 3.95 -8.97
C MET A 71 -7.53 4.81 -9.17
N GLN A 72 -8.54 4.57 -8.33
CA GLN A 72 -9.73 5.42 -8.29
C GLN A 72 -9.70 6.32 -7.04
N GLU A 73 -9.90 7.61 -7.23
CA GLU A 73 -10.07 8.54 -6.11
C GLU A 73 -11.45 8.39 -5.45
N SER A 74 -11.53 8.78 -4.18
CA SER A 74 -12.80 8.81 -3.44
C SER A 74 -13.81 9.74 -4.10
N SER A 75 -15.07 9.42 -3.93
CA SER A 75 -16.19 10.11 -4.54
C SER A 75 -17.40 10.16 -3.60
N ASN A 76 -18.47 10.77 -4.08
CA ASN A 76 -19.77 10.77 -3.39
C ASN A 76 -20.54 9.42 -3.50
N LYS A 77 -19.89 8.36 -4.02
CA LYS A 77 -20.49 7.01 -4.04
C LYS A 77 -20.79 6.55 -2.61
N ILE A 78 -22.03 6.09 -2.40
CA ILE A 78 -22.46 5.50 -1.13
C ILE A 78 -21.96 4.05 -1.06
N ILE A 79 -21.21 3.74 -0.02
CA ILE A 79 -20.69 2.39 0.25
C ILE A 79 -21.82 1.47 0.66
N GLN A 80 -21.89 0.28 0.07
CA GLN A 80 -22.94 -0.71 0.33
C GLN A 80 -22.44 -1.83 1.22
N GLN A 81 -23.37 -2.49 1.90
CA GLN A 81 -23.10 -3.68 2.68
C GLN A 81 -22.48 -4.79 1.82
N GLY A 82 -21.36 -5.36 2.26
CA GLY A 82 -20.65 -6.44 1.58
C GLY A 82 -19.65 -6.01 0.51
N GLU A 83 -19.58 -4.71 0.17
CA GLU A 83 -18.56 -4.20 -0.76
C GLU A 83 -17.17 -4.22 -0.14
N ILE A 84 -16.17 -4.52 -0.94
CA ILE A 84 -14.77 -4.22 -0.63
C ILE A 84 -14.57 -2.69 -0.64
N VAL A 85 -13.73 -2.21 0.26
CA VAL A 85 -13.21 -0.85 0.29
C VAL A 85 -11.68 -0.96 0.32
N SER A 86 -11.03 -0.52 -0.74
CA SER A 86 -9.57 -0.48 -0.86
C SER A 86 -9.09 0.96 -0.89
N PHE A 87 -7.98 1.23 -0.22
CA PHE A 87 -7.38 2.58 -0.20
C PHE A 87 -5.86 2.52 -0.02
N ASP A 88 -5.24 3.62 -0.38
CA ASP A 88 -3.82 3.88 -0.25
C ASP A 88 -3.58 5.19 0.49
N THR A 89 -2.61 5.26 1.39
CA THR A 89 -2.54 6.42 2.27
C THR A 89 -1.74 7.58 1.70
N ASP A 90 -0.63 7.37 1.02
CA ASP A 90 0.25 8.44 0.49
C ASP A 90 0.34 9.66 1.43
N MET A 91 0.43 9.40 2.73
CA MET A 91 0.20 10.41 3.75
C MET A 91 1.50 11.07 4.20
N VAL A 92 1.64 12.38 4.00
CA VAL A 92 2.71 13.19 4.60
C VAL A 92 2.31 13.49 6.07
N GLY A 93 2.89 12.69 6.95
CA GLY A 93 2.63 12.72 8.36
C GLY A 93 3.47 13.75 9.13
N PRO A 94 3.54 13.63 10.47
CA PRO A 94 4.40 14.48 11.30
C PRO A 94 5.85 14.48 10.81
N TYR A 95 6.49 15.64 10.92
CA TYR A 95 7.88 15.89 10.50
C TYR A 95 8.11 15.83 8.99
N GLY A 96 7.05 15.80 8.16
CA GLY A 96 7.14 15.79 6.70
C GLY A 96 7.57 14.44 6.10
N TYR A 97 7.52 13.35 6.85
CA TYR A 97 7.80 12.01 6.33
C TYR A 97 6.53 11.30 5.91
N CYS A 98 6.64 10.53 4.83
CA CYS A 98 5.52 9.78 4.29
C CYS A 98 5.29 8.47 5.05
N ALA A 99 4.00 8.17 5.23
CA ALA A 99 3.50 6.85 5.59
C ALA A 99 2.62 6.36 4.45
N ASP A 100 3.07 5.30 3.81
CA ASP A 100 2.42 4.75 2.64
C ASP A 100 2.07 3.29 2.91
N ILE A 101 0.78 3.07 3.15
CA ILE A 101 0.22 1.76 3.46
C ILE A 101 -1.15 1.61 2.80
N SER A 102 -1.34 0.54 2.10
CA SER A 102 -2.65 0.21 1.55
C SER A 102 -3.37 -0.84 2.38
N ARG A 103 -4.66 -0.65 2.57
CA ARG A 103 -5.51 -1.61 3.26
C ARG A 103 -6.80 -1.85 2.47
N THR A 104 -7.33 -3.04 2.64
CA THR A 104 -8.62 -3.44 2.09
C THR A 104 -9.51 -4.00 3.18
N PHE A 105 -10.72 -3.46 3.28
CA PHE A 105 -11.74 -3.90 4.21
C PHE A 105 -12.99 -4.36 3.46
N VAL A 106 -13.88 -5.04 4.15
CA VAL A 106 -15.26 -5.25 3.67
C VAL A 106 -16.21 -4.42 4.52
N CYS A 107 -17.17 -3.78 3.88
CA CYS A 107 -18.26 -3.09 4.58
C CYS A 107 -19.18 -4.13 5.23
N GLY A 108 -19.03 -4.31 6.54
CA GLY A 108 -19.70 -5.34 7.32
C GLY A 108 -18.74 -6.49 7.72
N ASN A 109 -19.32 -7.64 8.05
CA ASN A 109 -18.59 -8.76 8.65
C ASN A 109 -18.59 -10.04 7.80
N ILE A 110 -19.15 -9.99 6.59
CA ILE A 110 -19.30 -11.17 5.74
C ILE A 110 -18.51 -10.95 4.46
N PHE A 111 -17.46 -11.73 4.28
CA PHE A 111 -16.69 -11.83 3.05
C PHE A 111 -17.25 -12.93 2.17
N THR A 112 -17.37 -12.67 0.87
CA THR A 112 -17.55 -13.72 -0.13
C THR A 112 -16.27 -14.54 -0.29
N ASP A 113 -16.38 -15.76 -0.81
CA ASP A 113 -15.20 -16.59 -1.04
C ASP A 113 -14.27 -15.96 -2.10
N ILE A 114 -14.82 -15.29 -3.12
CA ILE A 114 -14.03 -14.54 -4.10
C ILE A 114 -13.21 -13.43 -3.41
N GLN A 115 -13.80 -12.66 -2.51
CA GLN A 115 -13.10 -11.60 -1.78
C GLN A 115 -11.99 -12.16 -0.89
N LYS A 116 -12.23 -13.31 -0.23
CA LYS A 116 -11.20 -14.01 0.56
C LYS A 116 -10.04 -14.50 -0.29
N ASP A 117 -10.33 -15.06 -1.47
CA ASP A 117 -9.31 -15.55 -2.40
C ASP A 117 -8.43 -14.40 -2.91
N LEU A 118 -9.03 -13.28 -3.34
CA LEU A 118 -8.30 -12.08 -3.75
C LEU A 118 -7.40 -11.55 -2.62
N TYR A 119 -7.94 -11.45 -1.41
CA TYR A 119 -7.21 -10.97 -0.24
C TYR A 119 -6.04 -11.92 0.11
N SER A 120 -6.30 -13.23 0.13
CA SER A 120 -5.28 -14.23 0.42
C SER A 120 -4.16 -14.21 -0.61
N MET A 121 -4.48 -14.02 -1.90
CA MET A 121 -3.49 -13.89 -2.95
C MET A 121 -2.63 -12.64 -2.77
N ALA A 122 -3.23 -11.50 -2.42
CA ALA A 122 -2.50 -10.26 -2.16
C ALA A 122 -1.54 -10.41 -0.96
N VAL A 123 -2.00 -10.99 0.14
CA VAL A 123 -1.15 -11.30 1.31
C VAL A 123 0.01 -12.21 0.93
N ASN A 124 -0.28 -13.28 0.18
CA ASN A 124 0.76 -14.22 -0.26
C ASN A 124 1.81 -13.56 -1.16
N GLN A 125 1.39 -12.67 -2.06
CA GLN A 125 2.30 -11.92 -2.92
C GLN A 125 3.23 -11.00 -2.10
N ILE A 126 2.68 -10.21 -1.16
CA ILE A 126 3.50 -9.36 -0.28
C ILE A 126 4.48 -10.19 0.53
N ASN A 127 4.01 -11.25 1.20
CA ASN A 127 4.86 -12.11 2.02
C ASN A 127 5.98 -12.78 1.19
N TYR A 128 5.67 -13.23 0.00
CA TYR A 128 6.65 -13.82 -0.89
C TYR A 128 7.68 -12.79 -1.36
N ASN A 129 7.22 -11.66 -1.90
CA ASN A 129 8.10 -10.61 -2.42
C ASN A 129 8.98 -10.02 -1.31
N SER A 130 8.44 -9.74 -0.13
CA SER A 130 9.21 -9.22 1.00
C SER A 130 10.28 -10.22 1.46
N SER A 131 10.02 -11.52 1.40
CA SER A 131 10.99 -12.56 1.77
C SER A 131 12.24 -12.63 0.87
N LEU A 132 12.17 -12.07 -0.33
CA LEU A 132 13.28 -12.04 -1.28
C LEU A 132 14.28 -10.91 -1.01
N ILE A 133 13.90 -9.90 -0.21
CA ILE A 133 14.65 -8.65 -0.06
C ILE A 133 15.49 -8.65 1.21
N LYS A 134 16.78 -8.36 1.06
CA LYS A 134 17.74 -8.09 2.13
C LYS A 134 18.87 -7.21 1.61
N ASP A 135 19.73 -6.77 2.49
CA ASP A 135 20.95 -6.07 2.11
C ASP A 135 21.76 -6.84 1.07
N GLY A 136 22.09 -6.20 -0.05
CA GLY A 136 22.81 -6.78 -1.18
C GLY A 136 21.98 -7.50 -2.25
N THR A 137 20.67 -7.73 -2.05
CA THR A 137 19.81 -8.26 -3.12
C THR A 137 19.74 -7.26 -4.27
N THR A 138 20.00 -7.70 -5.50
CA THR A 138 19.89 -6.82 -6.67
C THR A 138 18.44 -6.66 -7.11
N PHE A 139 18.11 -5.52 -7.74
CA PHE A 139 16.77 -5.30 -8.27
C PHE A 139 16.43 -6.30 -9.38
N GLU A 140 17.41 -6.63 -10.23
CA GLU A 140 17.25 -7.66 -11.27
C GLU A 140 16.92 -9.04 -10.68
N GLU A 141 17.64 -9.44 -9.64
CA GLU A 141 17.38 -10.70 -8.92
C GLU A 141 15.98 -10.73 -8.33
N PHE A 142 15.56 -9.62 -7.70
CA PHE A 142 14.20 -9.47 -7.18
C PHE A 142 13.14 -9.58 -8.29
N ILE A 143 13.30 -8.83 -9.39
CA ILE A 143 12.36 -8.84 -10.52
C ILE A 143 12.24 -10.26 -11.11
N GLU A 144 13.35 -10.95 -11.28
CA GLU A 144 13.37 -12.31 -11.82
C GLU A 144 12.62 -13.28 -10.93
N LYS A 145 12.84 -13.20 -9.61
CA LYS A 145 12.28 -14.13 -8.61
C LYS A 145 10.92 -13.71 -8.07
N SER A 146 10.47 -12.46 -8.30
CA SER A 146 9.20 -11.94 -7.78
C SER A 146 8.02 -12.83 -8.10
N TRP A 147 6.97 -12.74 -7.28
CA TRP A 147 5.72 -13.48 -7.47
C TRP A 147 5.19 -13.30 -8.89
N LYS A 148 4.93 -14.42 -9.57
CA LYS A 148 4.36 -14.40 -10.93
C LYS A 148 2.85 -14.31 -10.84
N LEU A 149 2.32 -13.13 -11.14
CA LEU A 149 0.88 -12.90 -11.15
C LEU A 149 0.21 -13.78 -12.24
N PRO A 150 -0.87 -14.51 -11.92
CA PRO A 150 -1.59 -15.29 -12.92
C PRO A 150 -2.14 -14.39 -14.05
N GLU A 151 -2.19 -14.95 -15.27
CA GLU A 151 -2.52 -14.21 -16.49
C GLU A 151 -3.86 -13.44 -16.40
N GLU A 152 -4.85 -14.03 -15.76
CA GLU A 152 -6.17 -13.43 -15.59
C GLU A 152 -6.20 -12.13 -14.74
N TYR A 153 -5.15 -11.87 -13.95
CA TYR A 153 -4.97 -10.65 -13.16
C TYR A 153 -3.98 -9.67 -13.77
N TYR A 154 -3.13 -10.17 -14.70
CA TYR A 154 -2.00 -9.41 -15.20
C TYR A 154 -2.39 -8.12 -15.93
N GLY A 155 -3.54 -8.11 -16.62
CA GLY A 155 -4.04 -6.94 -17.35
C GLY A 155 -4.45 -5.77 -16.46
N ASN A 156 -4.89 -6.03 -15.23
CA ASN A 156 -5.30 -5.00 -14.27
C ASN A 156 -4.26 -4.75 -13.17
N ARG A 157 -3.07 -5.35 -13.24
CA ARG A 157 -2.04 -5.19 -12.22
C ARG A 157 -1.69 -3.74 -11.96
N TYR A 158 -1.39 -3.40 -10.73
CA TYR A 158 -0.65 -2.19 -10.44
C TYR A 158 0.81 -2.40 -10.84
N SER A 159 1.41 -1.44 -11.54
CA SER A 159 2.71 -1.65 -12.20
C SER A 159 3.88 -1.76 -11.24
N VAL A 160 3.80 -1.11 -10.08
CA VAL A 160 4.86 -1.07 -9.06
C VAL A 160 4.72 -2.28 -8.14
N MET A 161 5.84 -2.93 -7.82
CA MET A 161 5.93 -4.01 -6.84
C MET A 161 6.62 -3.57 -5.57
N VAL A 162 7.58 -2.65 -5.70
CA VAL A 162 8.38 -2.09 -4.60
C VAL A 162 8.79 -0.67 -4.98
N HIS A 163 8.65 0.28 -4.06
CA HIS A 163 9.29 1.58 -4.22
C HIS A 163 9.95 2.06 -2.94
N GLY A 164 10.86 3.03 -3.07
CA GLY A 164 11.46 3.71 -1.94
C GLY A 164 10.47 4.70 -1.34
N ILE A 165 10.56 4.93 -0.06
CA ILE A 165 9.70 5.88 0.67
C ILE A 165 10.52 6.71 1.65
N GLY A 166 10.15 7.96 1.85
CA GLY A 166 10.82 8.88 2.75
C GLY A 166 10.07 10.18 2.90
N LEU A 167 10.54 11.27 2.30
CA LEU A 167 9.82 12.55 2.25
C LEU A 167 8.73 12.58 1.16
N CYS A 168 8.72 11.61 0.30
CA CYS A 168 7.76 11.33 -0.76
C CYS A 168 8.04 9.89 -1.23
N ASP A 169 7.39 9.45 -2.29
CA ASP A 169 7.85 8.30 -3.05
C ASP A 169 9.25 8.57 -3.59
N GLU A 170 10.15 7.65 -3.30
CA GLU A 170 11.56 7.80 -3.60
C GLU A 170 12.08 6.65 -4.47
N TRP A 171 13.28 6.81 -4.99
CA TRP A 171 14.00 5.72 -5.63
C TRP A 171 14.29 4.58 -4.60
N PRO A 172 14.18 3.28 -5.01
CA PRO A 172 13.86 2.80 -6.34
C PRO A 172 12.36 2.75 -6.65
N SER A 173 11.99 2.64 -7.94
CA SER A 173 10.66 2.24 -8.39
C SER A 173 10.78 0.94 -9.19
N ILE A 174 10.55 -0.19 -8.54
CA ILE A 174 10.72 -1.52 -9.12
C ILE A 174 9.37 -2.03 -9.59
N ARG A 175 9.28 -2.31 -10.88
CA ARG A 175 8.03 -2.64 -11.56
C ARG A 175 8.07 -4.01 -12.19
N TYR A 176 6.91 -4.50 -12.60
CA TYR A 176 6.86 -5.72 -13.42
C TYR A 176 7.71 -5.56 -14.68
N PRO A 177 8.29 -6.66 -15.21
CA PRO A 177 9.29 -6.62 -16.31
C PRO A 177 8.87 -5.83 -17.54
N THR A 178 7.56 -5.78 -17.83
CA THR A 178 6.97 -5.10 -18.99
C THR A 178 6.64 -3.62 -18.74
N ASP A 179 6.71 -3.16 -17.49
CA ASP A 179 6.21 -1.82 -17.10
C ASP A 179 7.33 -0.79 -16.92
N GLY A 180 8.56 -1.16 -17.25
CA GLY A 180 9.72 -0.28 -17.07
C GLY A 180 10.23 -0.28 -15.62
N GLY A 181 10.58 0.91 -15.10
CA GLY A 181 11.10 1.04 -13.73
C GLY A 181 12.59 0.78 -13.59
N ASP A 182 13.08 0.83 -12.35
CA ASP A 182 14.50 0.64 -12.04
C ASP A 182 14.88 -0.84 -12.06
N LYS A 183 15.93 -1.15 -12.82
CA LYS A 183 16.49 -2.51 -12.92
C LYS A 183 17.90 -2.58 -12.33
N GLY A 184 18.69 -1.55 -12.55
CA GLY A 184 20.04 -1.46 -12.01
C GLY A 184 20.06 -0.89 -10.60
N GLY A 185 20.65 -1.63 -9.66
CA GLY A 185 20.79 -1.24 -8.27
C GLY A 185 20.70 -2.42 -7.31
N ILE A 186 20.89 -2.11 -6.03
CA ILE A 186 20.81 -3.11 -4.96
C ILE A 186 20.01 -2.53 -3.80
N PHE A 187 19.25 -3.37 -3.10
CA PHE A 187 18.72 -3.03 -1.80
C PHE A 187 19.86 -2.93 -0.79
N GLN A 188 19.87 -1.86 -0.01
CA GLN A 188 20.92 -1.60 0.97
C GLN A 188 20.30 -1.45 2.36
N LYS A 189 21.04 -1.89 3.36
CA LYS A 189 20.67 -1.68 4.76
C LYS A 189 20.31 -0.22 5.02
N ASN A 190 19.26 0.01 5.81
CA ASN A 190 18.67 1.30 6.12
C ASN A 190 17.97 2.02 4.96
N MET A 191 17.72 1.36 3.82
CA MET A 191 16.66 1.80 2.92
C MET A 191 15.31 1.58 3.57
N THR A 192 14.38 2.49 3.33
CA THR A 192 12.96 2.30 3.61
C THR A 192 12.22 2.15 2.30
N ILE A 193 11.41 1.12 2.23
CA ILE A 193 10.68 0.74 1.01
C ILE A 193 9.26 0.32 1.37
N THR A 194 8.39 0.36 0.38
CA THR A 194 7.11 -0.34 0.42
C THR A 194 7.19 -1.62 -0.40
N VAL A 195 6.38 -2.60 -0.04
CA VAL A 195 6.11 -3.79 -0.86
C VAL A 195 4.61 -3.89 -1.02
N GLU A 196 4.16 -3.94 -2.26
CA GLU A 196 2.76 -3.77 -2.58
C GLU A 196 2.20 -4.86 -3.50
N SER A 197 0.90 -5.02 -3.44
CA SER A 197 0.14 -5.99 -4.22
C SER A 197 -1.21 -5.40 -4.61
N TYR A 198 -1.59 -5.59 -5.86
CA TYR A 198 -2.96 -5.41 -6.30
C TYR A 198 -3.43 -6.66 -7.04
N ILE A 199 -4.55 -7.20 -6.60
CA ILE A 199 -5.19 -8.40 -7.18
C ILE A 199 -6.60 -8.04 -7.62
N GLY A 200 -6.77 -7.84 -8.91
CA GLY A 200 -8.07 -7.58 -9.56
C GLY A 200 -8.14 -8.31 -10.91
N LYS A 201 -9.09 -9.23 -11.04
CA LYS A 201 -9.26 -10.00 -12.28
C LYS A 201 -9.75 -9.12 -13.42
N VAL A 202 -9.21 -9.29 -14.62
CA VAL A 202 -9.73 -8.63 -15.82
C VAL A 202 -11.20 -9.02 -16.03
N GLY A 203 -12.08 -8.01 -16.07
CA GLY A 203 -13.53 -8.21 -16.12
C GLY A 203 -14.16 -8.68 -14.81
N GLY A 204 -13.38 -8.79 -13.73
CA GLY A 204 -13.91 -9.04 -12.39
C GLY A 204 -14.56 -7.80 -11.77
N LYS A 205 -15.33 -7.98 -10.72
CA LYS A 205 -16.09 -6.88 -10.09
C LYS A 205 -15.23 -6.05 -9.15
N GLU A 206 -14.44 -6.70 -8.30
CA GLU A 206 -13.71 -6.06 -7.21
C GLU A 206 -12.24 -6.45 -7.25
N GLY A 207 -11.40 -5.65 -6.60
CA GLY A 207 -9.98 -5.90 -6.44
C GLY A 207 -9.48 -5.55 -5.04
N VAL A 208 -8.39 -6.17 -4.64
CA VAL A 208 -7.73 -6.00 -3.34
C VAL A 208 -6.39 -5.32 -3.54
N LYS A 209 -6.17 -4.19 -2.88
CA LYS A 209 -4.88 -3.51 -2.77
C LYS A 209 -4.37 -3.63 -1.34
N LEU A 210 -3.16 -4.10 -1.20
CA LEU A 210 -2.43 -4.15 0.07
C LEU A 210 -1.02 -3.64 -0.13
N GLU A 211 -0.49 -3.02 0.91
CA GLU A 211 0.87 -2.49 0.94
C GLU A 211 1.39 -2.41 2.36
N GLN A 212 2.67 -2.66 2.52
CA GLN A 212 3.37 -2.58 3.80
C GLN A 212 4.68 -1.82 3.64
N GLN A 213 5.00 -1.02 4.63
CA GLN A 213 6.26 -0.27 4.70
C GLN A 213 7.30 -1.02 5.54
N TYR A 214 8.52 -1.09 5.01
CA TYR A 214 9.62 -1.86 5.59
C TYR A 214 10.92 -1.06 5.66
N LEU A 215 11.76 -1.47 6.63
CA LEU A 215 13.17 -1.11 6.69
C LEU A 215 14.01 -2.29 6.18
N VAL A 216 14.93 -2.04 5.26
CA VAL A 216 15.87 -3.06 4.79
C VAL A 216 16.92 -3.32 5.87
N GLY A 217 16.88 -4.51 6.44
CA GLY A 217 17.86 -4.99 7.41
C GLY A 217 18.97 -5.83 6.76
N GLN A 218 19.94 -6.25 7.56
CA GLN A 218 21.06 -7.06 7.11
C GLN A 218 20.60 -8.44 6.55
N ASN A 219 19.64 -9.07 7.19
CA ASN A 219 19.23 -10.44 6.90
C ASN A 219 17.81 -10.57 6.33
N GLY A 220 17.12 -9.46 6.10
CA GLY A 220 15.75 -9.40 5.62
C GLY A 220 15.10 -8.06 5.90
N LEU A 221 13.81 -7.95 5.62
CA LEU A 221 13.02 -6.77 5.90
C LEU A 221 12.51 -6.74 7.34
N GLU A 222 12.54 -5.57 7.94
CA GLU A 222 11.90 -5.28 9.23
C GLU A 222 10.59 -4.52 8.95
N LEU A 223 9.45 -5.08 9.37
CA LEU A 223 8.15 -4.46 9.18
C LEU A 223 8.05 -3.18 10.02
N MET A 224 7.66 -2.08 9.40
CA MET A 224 7.47 -0.78 10.06
C MET A 224 6.00 -0.46 10.30
N SER A 225 5.08 -0.96 9.44
CA SER A 225 3.62 -0.77 9.53
C SER A 225 2.92 -2.06 9.97
N HIS A 226 1.79 -2.00 10.71
CA HIS A 226 1.08 -3.15 11.29
C HIS A 226 -0.37 -3.27 10.82
#